data_0f25b2dc54059e26a11a0a8c93d0d493
#
_entry.id   0f25b2dc54059e26a11a0a8c93d0d493
#
_cell.length_a   1.000
_cell.length_b   1.000
_cell.length_c   1.000
_cell.angle_alpha   90.00
_cell.angle_beta   90.00
_cell.angle_gamma   90.00
#
_symmetry.space_group_name_H-M   'P 1'
#
loop_
_entity.id
_entity.type
_entity.pdbx_description
1 polymer ?
#
loop_
_entity_poly.entity_id
_entity_poly.type
_entity_poly.pdbx_seq_one_letter_code
_entity_poly.pdbx_strand_id
1 'polypeptide(L)'
;MLKSNAVIFGIEGKEVSSREKDFFKDVKPIGFILFARNIDNPEQVKELVQDLKSVVGWDCPVLIDQEGGRVSRLKPPHWRNSPPMSVFAQLAATDIKKAEQASYLNSRIIGKELFDLGINVDCAPVCDLLFDDAHNIIGDRSFGSDVEIVTRLARKSAQGFLDSGILPVIKHIPGHGRALSDSHLELPIVDATVEELYESDFKVFKNLCNMPWAMTAHILYKAIDDKKPATLSHNLISIIRNEIGFKGFLISDDLSMEALQGSFASRTRESINAGCDAVLHCNGSMEEMVEIADNVGELSGMARKRLEDSMHLIASCSNDYSDEEEQYEELFVC
;
A
#
# COMPACT_ATOMS: atom_id res chain seq x y z
N MET A 1 -12.97 -8.03 18.05
CA MET A 1 -11.58 -7.61 17.86
C MET A 1 -10.99 -7.16 19.19
N LEU A 2 -9.84 -7.68 19.59
CA LEU A 2 -9.14 -7.28 20.81
C LEU A 2 -8.65 -5.83 20.67
N LYS A 3 -8.37 -5.16 21.80
CA LYS A 3 -7.70 -3.86 21.80
C LYS A 3 -6.37 -3.98 21.06
N SER A 4 -6.19 -3.23 20.00
CA SER A 4 -4.97 -3.22 19.20
C SER A 4 -4.49 -1.78 18.99
N ASN A 5 -3.19 -1.59 18.92
CA ASN A 5 -2.56 -0.30 18.67
C ASN A 5 -2.55 0.00 17.16
N ALA A 6 -2.72 1.27 16.82
CA ALA A 6 -2.88 1.77 15.46
C ALA A 6 -1.56 1.75 14.65
N VAL A 7 -0.89 0.61 14.60
CA VAL A 7 0.43 0.44 13.96
C VAL A 7 0.56 -0.88 13.24
N ILE A 8 1.26 -0.85 12.10
CA ILE A 8 1.70 -1.99 11.32
C ILE A 8 3.22 -2.02 11.37
N PHE A 9 3.81 -3.16 11.77
CA PHE A 9 5.25 -3.31 11.90
C PHE A 9 5.85 -4.25 10.86
N GLY A 10 7.02 -3.88 10.31
CA GLY A 10 7.94 -4.82 9.70
C GLY A 10 8.63 -5.67 10.76
N ILE A 11 9.25 -6.77 10.34
CA ILE A 11 10.03 -7.65 11.21
C ILE A 11 11.49 -7.73 10.74
N GLU A 12 12.38 -8.12 11.64
CA GLU A 12 13.82 -8.11 11.38
C GLU A 12 14.24 -9.19 10.37
N GLY A 13 13.78 -10.43 10.59
CA GLY A 13 14.30 -11.61 9.88
C GLY A 13 13.24 -12.48 9.22
N LYS A 14 13.65 -13.71 8.90
CA LYS A 14 12.79 -14.74 8.27
C LYS A 14 11.91 -15.50 9.26
N GLU A 15 12.13 -15.30 10.56
CA GLU A 15 11.38 -15.90 11.66
C GLU A 15 11.10 -14.81 12.69
N VAL A 16 10.02 -14.96 13.46
CA VAL A 16 9.74 -14.05 14.58
C VAL A 16 10.58 -14.46 15.77
N SER A 17 11.54 -13.62 16.16
CA SER A 17 12.41 -13.84 17.31
C SER A 17 11.60 -13.84 18.62
N SER A 18 12.16 -14.45 19.68
CA SER A 18 11.51 -14.45 21.01
C SER A 18 11.27 -13.03 21.53
N ARG A 19 12.21 -12.10 21.27
CA ARG A 19 12.09 -10.69 21.64
C ARG A 19 10.93 -10.01 20.91
N GLU A 20 10.77 -10.26 19.62
CA GLU A 20 9.64 -9.75 18.84
C GLU A 20 8.31 -10.37 19.28
N LYS A 21 8.28 -11.69 19.56
CA LYS A 21 7.07 -12.37 20.07
C LYS A 21 6.57 -11.76 21.37
N ASP A 22 7.46 -11.48 22.30
CA ASP A 22 7.10 -10.86 23.58
C ASP A 22 6.61 -9.40 23.38
N PHE A 23 7.32 -8.61 22.56
CA PHE A 23 6.94 -7.26 22.21
C PHE A 23 5.58 -7.18 21.51
N PHE A 24 5.33 -8.01 20.49
CA PHE A 24 4.07 -7.98 19.75
C PHE A 24 2.88 -8.48 20.57
N LYS A 25 3.07 -9.41 21.53
CA LYS A 25 2.03 -9.81 22.48
C LYS A 25 1.61 -8.67 23.39
N ASP A 26 2.54 -7.83 23.81
CA ASP A 26 2.29 -6.67 24.68
C ASP A 26 1.65 -5.53 23.88
N VAL A 27 2.28 -5.10 22.79
CA VAL A 27 1.86 -3.97 21.96
C VAL A 27 0.58 -4.25 21.16
N LYS A 28 0.39 -5.46 20.66
CA LYS A 28 -0.75 -5.87 19.82
C LYS A 28 -0.94 -4.95 18.60
N PRO A 29 0.03 -4.89 17.66
CA PRO A 29 -0.14 -4.14 16.44
C PRO A 29 -1.36 -4.66 15.66
N ILE A 30 -1.94 -3.80 14.80
CA ILE A 30 -3.07 -4.23 13.94
C ILE A 30 -2.64 -5.17 12.82
N GLY A 31 -1.35 -5.19 12.47
CA GLY A 31 -0.84 -6.02 11.37
C GLY A 31 0.67 -5.95 11.22
N PHE A 32 1.15 -6.61 10.19
CA PHE A 32 2.56 -6.71 9.87
C PHE A 32 2.80 -6.45 8.38
N ILE A 33 4.04 -6.07 8.01
CA ILE A 33 4.45 -5.93 6.61
C ILE A 33 5.74 -6.71 6.35
N LEU A 34 5.78 -7.45 5.24
CA LEU A 34 6.90 -8.29 4.84
C LEU A 34 7.70 -7.66 3.69
N PHE A 35 9.02 -7.84 3.74
CA PHE A 35 9.99 -7.39 2.75
C PHE A 35 10.85 -8.56 2.25
N ALA A 36 11.66 -8.33 1.23
CA ALA A 36 12.54 -9.36 0.67
C ALA A 36 13.45 -10.03 1.72
N ARG A 37 13.86 -9.30 2.79
CA ARG A 37 14.65 -9.87 3.89
C ARG A 37 13.91 -10.95 4.70
N ASN A 38 12.58 -10.95 4.64
CA ASN A 38 11.73 -11.89 5.37
C ASN A 38 11.37 -13.14 4.56
N ILE A 39 11.83 -13.23 3.29
CA ILE A 39 11.38 -14.22 2.32
C ILE A 39 12.53 -15.14 1.94
N ASP A 40 12.26 -16.45 1.93
CA ASP A 40 13.16 -17.49 1.45
C ASP A 40 12.46 -18.40 0.42
N ASN A 41 11.46 -19.13 0.87
CA ASN A 41 10.67 -20.06 0.07
C ASN A 41 9.21 -20.06 0.57
N PRO A 42 8.25 -20.65 -0.18
CA PRO A 42 6.84 -20.63 0.17
C PRO A 42 6.51 -21.21 1.55
N GLU A 43 7.16 -22.31 1.93
CA GLU A 43 6.92 -22.99 3.21
C GLU A 43 7.33 -22.09 4.37
N GLN A 44 8.52 -21.49 4.29
CA GLN A 44 9.03 -20.58 5.32
C GLN A 44 8.12 -19.35 5.47
N VAL A 45 7.64 -18.74 4.36
CA VAL A 45 6.75 -17.57 4.43
C VAL A 45 5.41 -17.92 5.06
N LYS A 46 4.83 -19.10 4.74
CA LYS A 46 3.59 -19.58 5.39
C LYS A 46 3.74 -19.72 6.89
N GLU A 47 4.83 -20.33 7.34
CA GLU A 47 5.13 -20.50 8.76
C GLU A 47 5.29 -19.15 9.46
N LEU A 48 6.03 -18.23 8.83
CA LEU A 48 6.20 -16.87 9.34
C LEU A 48 4.87 -16.13 9.49
N VAL A 49 4.01 -16.16 8.48
CA VAL A 49 2.68 -15.51 8.51
C VAL A 49 1.79 -16.12 9.60
N GLN A 50 1.81 -17.45 9.77
CA GLN A 50 1.07 -18.13 10.84
C GLN A 50 1.58 -17.73 12.22
N ASP A 51 2.89 -17.65 12.41
CA ASP A 51 3.51 -17.24 13.66
C ASP A 51 3.08 -15.80 14.03
N LEU A 52 3.15 -14.86 13.08
CA LEU A 52 2.73 -13.47 13.28
C LEU A 52 1.26 -13.36 13.71
N LYS A 53 0.35 -14.04 13.01
CA LYS A 53 -1.08 -14.08 13.36
C LYS A 53 -1.32 -14.72 14.74
N SER A 54 -0.59 -15.78 15.05
CA SER A 54 -0.67 -16.47 16.34
C SER A 54 -0.22 -15.57 17.50
N VAL A 55 0.83 -14.78 17.31
CA VAL A 55 1.37 -13.88 18.34
C VAL A 55 0.34 -12.85 18.77
N VAL A 56 -0.40 -12.25 17.84
CA VAL A 56 -1.45 -11.25 18.14
C VAL A 56 -2.81 -11.88 18.44
N GLY A 57 -3.00 -13.18 18.13
CA GLY A 57 -4.18 -13.96 18.49
C GLY A 57 -5.41 -13.71 17.62
N TRP A 58 -5.23 -13.20 16.37
CA TRP A 58 -6.30 -13.02 15.40
C TRP A 58 -5.76 -13.01 13.97
N ASP A 59 -6.63 -13.18 12.98
CA ASP A 59 -6.28 -13.15 11.55
C ASP A 59 -6.05 -11.72 11.11
N CYS A 60 -4.92 -11.15 11.53
CA CYS A 60 -4.55 -9.76 11.29
C CYS A 60 -4.12 -9.52 9.84
N PRO A 61 -4.16 -8.25 9.37
CA PRO A 61 -3.52 -7.85 8.13
C PRO A 61 -2.03 -8.22 8.11
N VAL A 62 -1.61 -8.92 7.06
CA VAL A 62 -0.21 -9.11 6.71
C VAL A 62 -0.01 -8.54 5.32
N LEU A 63 0.80 -7.48 5.24
CA LEU A 63 1.01 -6.68 4.06
C LEU A 63 2.29 -7.08 3.33
N ILE A 64 2.35 -6.77 2.04
CA ILE A 64 3.54 -6.88 1.20
C ILE A 64 3.48 -5.80 0.09
N ASP A 65 4.63 -5.42 -0.47
CA ASP A 65 4.70 -4.67 -1.73
C ASP A 65 4.98 -5.66 -2.88
N GLN A 66 3.94 -6.12 -3.52
CA GLN A 66 4.05 -7.00 -4.68
C GLN A 66 3.40 -6.33 -5.91
N GLU A 67 3.96 -5.16 -6.32
CA GLU A 67 3.43 -4.36 -7.43
C GLU A 67 3.65 -5.02 -8.80
N GLY A 68 4.68 -5.82 -8.92
CA GLY A 68 5.28 -6.26 -10.18
C GLY A 68 6.51 -5.41 -10.57
N GLY A 69 7.25 -5.87 -11.59
CA GLY A 69 8.48 -5.22 -12.03
C GLY A 69 9.54 -5.13 -10.92
N ARG A 70 10.15 -3.95 -10.78
CA ARG A 70 11.22 -3.71 -9.79
C ARG A 70 10.76 -3.74 -8.35
N VAL A 71 9.47 -3.50 -8.09
CA VAL A 71 8.89 -3.53 -6.74
C VAL A 71 8.12 -4.84 -6.56
N SER A 72 8.89 -5.89 -6.30
CA SER A 72 8.40 -7.24 -6.00
C SER A 72 9.27 -7.84 -4.92
N ARG A 73 8.66 -8.45 -3.92
CA ARG A 73 9.34 -9.16 -2.82
C ARG A 73 9.41 -10.65 -3.10
N LEU A 74 8.32 -11.21 -3.63
CA LEU A 74 8.23 -12.59 -4.13
C LEU A 74 8.82 -12.63 -5.54
N LYS A 75 9.81 -13.51 -5.76
CA LYS A 75 10.59 -13.56 -7.02
C LYS A 75 10.86 -15.01 -7.45
N PRO A 76 11.18 -15.23 -8.75
CA PRO A 76 11.69 -16.53 -9.19
C PRO A 76 12.87 -17.03 -8.33
N PRO A 77 13.04 -18.36 -8.14
CA PRO A 77 12.32 -19.41 -8.87
C PRO A 77 10.98 -19.84 -8.29
N HIS A 78 10.57 -19.33 -7.12
CA HIS A 78 9.38 -19.80 -6.40
C HIS A 78 8.10 -19.12 -6.85
N TRP A 79 8.17 -17.89 -7.39
CA TRP A 79 7.03 -17.08 -7.80
C TRP A 79 7.24 -16.49 -9.19
N ARG A 80 6.15 -16.08 -9.82
CA ARG A 80 6.15 -15.48 -11.15
C ARG A 80 6.91 -14.13 -11.16
N ASN A 81 7.58 -13.85 -12.28
CA ASN A 81 8.12 -12.52 -12.54
C ASN A 81 7.03 -11.63 -13.16
N SER A 82 6.21 -11.02 -12.32
CA SER A 82 5.12 -10.15 -12.76
C SER A 82 5.66 -8.86 -13.39
N PRO A 83 5.07 -8.39 -14.51
CA PRO A 83 5.53 -7.17 -15.18
C PRO A 83 5.20 -5.91 -14.36
N PRO A 84 5.90 -4.78 -14.64
CA PRO A 84 5.55 -3.49 -14.08
C PRO A 84 4.24 -2.94 -14.69
N MET A 85 3.60 -2.00 -13.99
CA MET A 85 2.31 -1.41 -14.40
C MET A 85 2.40 -0.67 -15.74
N SER A 86 3.58 -0.15 -16.12
CA SER A 86 3.81 0.50 -17.42
C SER A 86 3.53 -0.41 -18.63
N VAL A 87 3.61 -1.73 -18.48
CA VAL A 87 3.28 -2.68 -19.55
C VAL A 87 1.78 -2.59 -19.91
N PHE A 88 0.93 -2.44 -18.91
CA PHE A 88 -0.51 -2.27 -19.11
C PHE A 88 -0.84 -0.88 -19.68
N ALA A 89 -0.09 0.15 -19.29
CA ALA A 89 -0.19 1.48 -19.90
C ALA A 89 0.14 1.46 -21.39
N GLN A 90 1.19 0.75 -21.80
CA GLN A 90 1.55 0.57 -23.19
C GLN A 90 0.47 -0.18 -23.97
N LEU A 91 -0.11 -1.23 -23.39
CA LEU A 91 -1.21 -1.96 -24.00
C LEU A 91 -2.46 -1.09 -24.14
N ALA A 92 -2.74 -0.23 -23.19
CA ALA A 92 -3.87 0.69 -23.22
C ALA A 92 -3.81 1.70 -24.37
N ALA A 93 -2.61 2.05 -24.84
CA ALA A 93 -2.43 2.93 -25.99
C ALA A 93 -2.99 2.32 -27.31
N THR A 94 -3.12 1.01 -27.38
CA THR A 94 -3.64 0.29 -28.55
C THR A 94 -5.03 -0.32 -28.30
N ASP A 95 -5.24 -0.91 -27.12
CA ASP A 95 -6.50 -1.54 -26.73
C ASP A 95 -6.71 -1.42 -25.21
N ILE A 96 -7.49 -0.44 -24.81
CA ILE A 96 -7.80 -0.19 -23.40
C ILE A 96 -8.57 -1.34 -22.74
N LYS A 97 -9.43 -2.07 -23.48
CA LYS A 97 -10.18 -3.20 -22.91
C LYS A 97 -9.25 -4.39 -22.63
N LYS A 98 -8.36 -4.65 -23.56
CA LYS A 98 -7.31 -5.67 -23.42
C LYS A 98 -6.39 -5.34 -22.25
N ALA A 99 -6.00 -4.07 -22.09
CA ALA A 99 -5.19 -3.60 -20.97
C ALA A 99 -5.92 -3.74 -19.61
N GLU A 100 -7.21 -3.41 -19.56
CA GLU A 100 -8.03 -3.61 -18.36
C GLU A 100 -8.10 -5.09 -17.94
N GLN A 101 -8.30 -5.98 -18.91
CA GLN A 101 -8.34 -7.42 -18.65
C GLN A 101 -6.97 -7.93 -18.20
N ALA A 102 -5.89 -7.50 -18.85
CA ALA A 102 -4.53 -7.88 -18.48
C ALA A 102 -4.15 -7.38 -17.08
N SER A 103 -4.49 -6.13 -16.74
CA SER A 103 -4.26 -5.57 -15.40
C SER A 103 -5.05 -6.34 -14.33
N TYR A 104 -6.30 -6.69 -14.60
CA TYR A 104 -7.14 -7.50 -13.71
C TYR A 104 -6.54 -8.88 -13.48
N LEU A 105 -6.24 -9.63 -14.55
CA LEU A 105 -5.71 -11.00 -14.47
C LEU A 105 -4.33 -11.02 -13.79
N ASN A 106 -3.46 -10.07 -14.10
CA ASN A 106 -2.15 -9.98 -13.44
C ASN A 106 -2.30 -9.86 -11.92
N SER A 107 -3.23 -9.00 -11.46
CA SER A 107 -3.47 -8.82 -10.01
C SER A 107 -4.17 -10.03 -9.40
N ARG A 108 -5.01 -10.75 -10.15
CA ARG A 108 -5.58 -12.04 -9.73
C ARG A 108 -4.50 -13.08 -9.48
N ILE A 109 -3.55 -13.22 -10.40
CA ILE A 109 -2.44 -14.19 -10.30
C ILE A 109 -1.53 -13.83 -9.11
N ILE A 110 -1.14 -12.55 -8.98
CA ILE A 110 -0.38 -12.08 -7.80
C ILE A 110 -1.18 -12.37 -6.52
N GLY A 111 -2.45 -12.03 -6.51
CA GLY A 111 -3.33 -12.24 -5.36
C GLY A 111 -3.43 -13.70 -4.93
N LYS A 112 -3.47 -14.65 -5.90
CA LYS A 112 -3.41 -16.09 -5.62
C LYS A 112 -2.10 -16.48 -4.92
N GLU A 113 -0.96 -16.02 -5.44
CA GLU A 113 0.35 -16.30 -4.83
C GLU A 113 0.40 -15.79 -3.37
N LEU A 114 -0.15 -14.59 -3.11
CA LEU A 114 -0.23 -14.01 -1.76
C LEU A 114 -1.18 -14.80 -0.85
N PHE A 115 -2.37 -15.15 -1.35
CA PHE A 115 -3.37 -15.88 -0.61
C PHE A 115 -2.84 -17.26 -0.14
N ASP A 116 -2.13 -17.96 -1.03
CA ASP A 116 -1.52 -19.26 -0.74
C ASP A 116 -0.47 -19.18 0.39
N LEU A 117 0.09 -18.01 0.64
CA LEU A 117 1.04 -17.72 1.73
C LEU A 117 0.34 -17.23 3.02
N GLY A 118 -0.96 -16.97 2.98
CA GLY A 118 -1.71 -16.37 4.08
C GLY A 118 -1.53 -14.85 4.22
N ILE A 119 -0.87 -14.19 3.25
CA ILE A 119 -0.78 -12.73 3.11
C ILE A 119 -2.14 -12.25 2.58
N ASN A 120 -2.70 -11.20 3.15
CA ASN A 120 -4.06 -10.76 2.87
C ASN A 120 -4.19 -9.28 2.48
N VAL A 121 -3.08 -8.54 2.37
CA VAL A 121 -3.06 -7.15 1.91
C VAL A 121 -1.87 -6.94 0.97
N ASP A 122 -2.10 -6.33 -0.20
CA ASP A 122 -1.03 -5.88 -1.08
C ASP A 122 -0.98 -4.36 -1.16
N CYS A 123 0.20 -3.76 -0.95
CA CYS A 123 0.44 -2.33 -1.13
C CYS A 123 0.52 -1.98 -2.63
N ALA A 124 -0.52 -2.32 -3.35
CA ALA A 124 -0.76 -2.09 -4.78
C ALA A 124 -2.27 -1.88 -5.02
N PRO A 125 -2.67 -1.21 -6.12
CA PRO A 125 -1.84 -0.63 -7.17
C PRO A 125 -1.29 0.76 -6.85
N VAL A 126 -0.22 1.15 -7.57
CA VAL A 126 0.23 2.54 -7.64
C VAL A 126 -0.72 3.33 -8.54
N CYS A 127 -1.26 4.43 -8.01
CA CYS A 127 -2.23 5.28 -8.69
C CYS A 127 -1.64 6.65 -9.07
N ASP A 128 -0.33 6.83 -8.86
CA ASP A 128 0.37 8.06 -9.17
C ASP A 128 0.50 8.25 -10.68
N LEU A 129 0.24 9.48 -11.13
CA LEU A 129 0.43 9.86 -12.53
C LEU A 129 1.93 9.94 -12.88
N LEU A 130 2.28 9.64 -14.11
CA LEU A 130 3.63 9.82 -14.64
C LEU A 130 3.77 11.23 -15.23
N PHE A 131 4.80 11.98 -14.80
CA PHE A 131 5.16 13.28 -15.36
C PHE A 131 6.59 13.21 -15.93
N ASP A 132 6.80 13.81 -17.11
CA ASP A 132 8.06 13.71 -17.84
C ASP A 132 9.27 14.28 -17.06
N ASP A 133 9.05 15.37 -16.31
CA ASP A 133 10.09 16.05 -15.53
C ASP A 133 10.23 15.52 -14.09
N ALA A 134 9.44 14.50 -13.70
CA ALA A 134 9.44 13.97 -12.33
C ALA A 134 10.60 12.97 -12.10
N HIS A 135 10.91 12.74 -10.81
CA HIS A 135 11.89 11.74 -10.42
C HIS A 135 11.40 10.32 -10.80
N ASN A 136 12.34 9.46 -11.22
CA ASN A 136 12.03 8.10 -11.69
C ASN A 136 11.61 7.12 -10.56
N ILE A 137 11.33 7.61 -9.34
CA ILE A 137 10.87 6.77 -8.23
C ILE A 137 9.52 6.11 -8.54
N ILE A 138 8.63 6.79 -9.24
CA ILE A 138 7.39 6.24 -9.78
C ILE A 138 7.68 5.50 -11.08
N GLY A 139 8.12 6.18 -12.13
CA GLY A 139 8.59 5.60 -13.38
C GLY A 139 7.67 4.49 -13.92
N ASP A 140 8.24 3.30 -14.12
CA ASP A 140 7.53 2.10 -14.62
C ASP A 140 6.48 1.50 -13.67
N ARG A 141 6.40 2.00 -12.43
CA ARG A 141 5.35 1.63 -11.46
C ARG A 141 4.00 2.29 -11.78
N SER A 142 3.97 3.32 -12.64
CA SER A 142 2.74 4.03 -13.02
C SER A 142 2.02 3.35 -14.20
N PHE A 143 0.70 3.48 -14.21
CA PHE A 143 -0.16 3.18 -15.38
C PHE A 143 -0.16 4.32 -16.44
N GLY A 144 0.67 5.36 -16.29
CA GLY A 144 0.85 6.44 -17.24
C GLY A 144 0.47 7.82 -16.72
N SER A 145 0.33 8.78 -17.65
CA SER A 145 0.07 10.21 -17.35
C SER A 145 -1.40 10.62 -17.49
N ASP A 146 -2.23 9.80 -18.13
CA ASP A 146 -3.64 10.12 -18.34
C ASP A 146 -4.50 9.68 -17.15
N VAL A 147 -5.25 10.62 -16.58
CA VAL A 147 -6.11 10.42 -15.40
C VAL A 147 -7.11 9.29 -15.62
N GLU A 148 -7.72 9.20 -16.80
CA GLU A 148 -8.74 8.18 -17.07
C GLU A 148 -8.11 6.79 -17.23
N ILE A 149 -7.01 6.68 -17.97
CA ILE A 149 -6.28 5.41 -18.15
C ILE A 149 -5.79 4.88 -16.79
N VAL A 150 -5.11 5.72 -15.99
CA VAL A 150 -4.63 5.33 -14.66
C VAL A 150 -5.80 4.89 -13.77
N THR A 151 -6.89 5.66 -13.74
CA THR A 151 -8.08 5.30 -12.96
C THR A 151 -8.67 3.95 -13.37
N ARG A 152 -8.79 3.69 -14.67
CA ARG A 152 -9.38 2.46 -15.20
C ARG A 152 -8.52 1.24 -14.91
N LEU A 153 -7.22 1.33 -15.17
CA LEU A 153 -6.30 0.22 -14.96
C LEU A 153 -6.09 -0.07 -13.47
N ALA A 154 -5.93 0.97 -12.62
CA ALA A 154 -5.84 0.82 -11.18
C ALA A 154 -7.10 0.20 -10.57
N ARG A 155 -8.30 0.60 -11.06
CA ARG A 155 -9.57 0.00 -10.63
C ARG A 155 -9.63 -1.49 -10.96
N LYS A 156 -9.18 -1.89 -12.15
CA LYS A 156 -9.14 -3.29 -12.58
C LYS A 156 -8.13 -4.11 -11.80
N SER A 157 -6.94 -3.54 -11.55
CA SER A 157 -5.94 -4.16 -10.68
C SER A 157 -6.49 -4.37 -9.26
N ALA A 158 -7.06 -3.33 -8.65
CA ALA A 158 -7.66 -3.43 -7.31
C ALA A 158 -8.79 -4.47 -7.25
N GLN A 159 -9.63 -4.56 -8.30
CA GLN A 159 -10.67 -5.57 -8.39
C GLN A 159 -10.09 -6.98 -8.47
N GLY A 160 -9.00 -7.19 -9.22
CA GLY A 160 -8.31 -8.47 -9.31
C GLY A 160 -7.80 -8.94 -7.94
N PHE A 161 -7.21 -8.05 -7.14
CA PHE A 161 -6.80 -8.35 -5.77
C PHE A 161 -8.00 -8.72 -4.88
N LEU A 162 -9.07 -7.91 -4.90
CA LEU A 162 -10.28 -8.20 -4.11
C LEU A 162 -10.88 -9.56 -4.44
N ASP A 163 -11.00 -9.88 -5.72
CA ASP A 163 -11.56 -11.16 -6.17
C ASP A 163 -10.65 -12.35 -5.84
N SER A 164 -9.38 -12.09 -5.48
CA SER A 164 -8.43 -13.09 -4.96
C SER A 164 -8.44 -13.22 -3.44
N GLY A 165 -9.25 -12.44 -2.72
CA GLY A 165 -9.21 -12.39 -1.27
C GLY A 165 -8.06 -11.57 -0.69
N ILE A 166 -7.53 -10.62 -1.45
CA ILE A 166 -6.45 -9.70 -1.05
C ILE A 166 -6.98 -8.27 -1.02
N LEU A 167 -6.73 -7.53 0.06
CA LEU A 167 -7.05 -6.12 0.14
C LEU A 167 -6.02 -5.30 -0.63
N PRO A 168 -6.44 -4.52 -1.64
CA PRO A 168 -5.57 -3.57 -2.31
C PRO A 168 -5.36 -2.31 -1.46
N VAL A 169 -4.15 -1.76 -1.50
CA VAL A 169 -3.82 -0.44 -0.93
C VAL A 169 -3.46 0.49 -2.08
N ILE A 170 -4.36 1.40 -2.44
CA ILE A 170 -4.04 2.42 -3.44
C ILE A 170 -3.03 3.42 -2.90
N LYS A 171 -2.02 3.80 -3.71
CA LYS A 171 -0.92 4.66 -3.27
C LYS A 171 -0.38 5.55 -4.39
N HIS A 172 0.20 6.69 -4.02
CA HIS A 172 0.35 7.28 -2.70
C HIS A 172 -0.54 8.52 -2.59
N ILE A 173 -1.67 8.40 -1.92
CA ILE A 173 -2.68 9.47 -1.84
C ILE A 173 -2.11 10.71 -1.11
N PRO A 174 -2.29 11.96 -1.63
CA PRO A 174 -3.15 12.33 -2.76
C PRO A 174 -2.46 12.38 -4.13
N GLY A 175 -1.21 11.87 -4.29
CA GLY A 175 -0.48 11.73 -5.54
C GLY A 175 1.02 12.01 -5.41
N HIS A 176 1.88 11.06 -5.78
CA HIS A 176 3.34 11.17 -5.66
C HIS A 176 4.01 11.52 -7.00
N GLY A 177 3.26 11.52 -8.10
CA GLY A 177 3.83 11.54 -9.45
C GLY A 177 4.61 12.79 -9.82
N ARG A 178 4.32 13.95 -9.22
CA ARG A 178 5.03 15.23 -9.45
C ARG A 178 6.32 15.41 -8.64
N ALA A 179 6.69 14.43 -7.80
CA ALA A 179 7.88 14.53 -6.96
C ALA A 179 9.15 14.62 -7.81
N LEU A 180 9.99 15.64 -7.55
CA LEU A 180 11.27 15.84 -8.23
C LEU A 180 12.43 15.12 -7.54
N SER A 181 12.19 14.50 -6.38
CA SER A 181 13.17 13.75 -5.61
C SER A 181 12.56 12.48 -5.01
N ASP A 182 13.43 11.60 -4.51
CA ASP A 182 13.04 10.35 -3.86
C ASP A 182 12.70 10.58 -2.38
N SER A 183 11.47 10.26 -1.99
CA SER A 183 11.01 10.37 -0.61
C SER A 183 11.73 9.44 0.38
N HIS A 184 12.45 8.43 -0.10
CA HIS A 184 13.35 7.64 0.74
C HIS A 184 14.61 8.40 1.16
N LEU A 185 15.00 9.45 0.44
CA LEU A 185 16.25 10.18 0.63
C LEU A 185 16.05 11.60 1.16
N GLU A 186 14.97 12.27 0.78
CA GLU A 186 14.65 13.63 1.20
C GLU A 186 13.15 13.90 1.07
N LEU A 187 12.66 15.02 1.63
CA LEU A 187 11.27 15.44 1.49
C LEU A 187 11.01 16.04 0.10
N PRO A 188 10.26 15.35 -0.78
CA PRO A 188 9.91 15.91 -2.08
C PRO A 188 8.90 17.06 -1.92
N ILE A 189 9.07 18.09 -2.76
CA ILE A 189 8.24 19.29 -2.76
C ILE A 189 7.51 19.38 -4.10
N VAL A 190 6.19 19.51 -4.04
CA VAL A 190 5.32 19.77 -5.19
C VAL A 190 4.89 21.23 -5.18
N ASP A 191 5.20 21.94 -6.26
CA ASP A 191 4.94 23.39 -6.46
C ASP A 191 3.83 23.63 -7.51
N ALA A 192 2.91 22.66 -7.64
CA ALA A 192 1.72 22.80 -8.48
C ALA A 192 0.64 23.62 -7.78
N THR A 193 -0.19 24.31 -8.56
CA THR A 193 -1.35 25.03 -8.04
C THR A 193 -2.42 24.07 -7.52
N VAL A 194 -3.30 24.56 -6.68
CA VAL A 194 -4.43 23.77 -6.16
C VAL A 194 -5.30 23.25 -7.29
N GLU A 195 -5.58 24.10 -8.29
CA GLU A 195 -6.37 23.77 -9.48
C GLU A 195 -5.75 22.61 -10.28
N GLU A 196 -4.43 22.68 -10.54
CA GLU A 196 -3.71 21.60 -11.24
C GLU A 196 -3.78 20.28 -10.49
N LEU A 197 -3.64 20.30 -9.15
CA LEU A 197 -3.73 19.10 -8.33
C LEU A 197 -5.13 18.47 -8.38
N TYR A 198 -6.20 19.29 -8.36
CA TYR A 198 -7.58 18.80 -8.46
C TYR A 198 -7.95 18.29 -9.85
N GLU A 199 -7.36 18.81 -10.90
CA GLU A 199 -7.59 18.39 -12.28
C GLU A 199 -6.82 17.12 -12.66
N SER A 200 -5.77 16.78 -11.91
CA SER A 200 -4.86 15.67 -12.21
C SER A 200 -4.74 14.69 -11.05
N ASP A 201 -3.75 14.87 -10.17
CA ASP A 201 -3.35 13.92 -9.13
C ASP A 201 -4.53 13.53 -8.21
N PHE A 202 -5.21 14.51 -7.64
CA PHE A 202 -6.34 14.27 -6.73
C PHE A 202 -7.55 13.64 -7.41
N LYS A 203 -7.72 13.89 -8.72
CA LYS A 203 -8.82 13.35 -9.51
C LYS A 203 -8.73 11.83 -9.66
N VAL A 204 -7.53 11.28 -9.81
CA VAL A 204 -7.34 9.82 -9.84
C VAL A 204 -7.85 9.21 -8.54
N PHE A 205 -7.41 9.72 -7.40
CA PHE A 205 -7.83 9.20 -6.08
C PHE A 205 -9.30 9.47 -5.78
N LYS A 206 -9.86 10.58 -6.27
CA LYS A 206 -11.30 10.85 -6.20
C LYS A 206 -12.12 9.80 -6.95
N ASN A 207 -11.66 9.41 -8.13
CA ASN A 207 -12.30 8.36 -8.92
C ASN A 207 -12.17 6.97 -8.27
N LEU A 208 -11.20 6.78 -7.36
CA LEU A 208 -10.91 5.55 -6.62
C LEU A 208 -11.26 5.64 -5.13
N CYS A 209 -12.06 6.64 -4.71
CA CYS A 209 -12.33 6.93 -3.30
C CYS A 209 -13.07 5.81 -2.53
N ASN A 210 -13.64 4.84 -3.23
CA ASN A 210 -14.33 3.67 -2.62
C ASN A 210 -13.38 2.50 -2.38
N MET A 211 -12.08 2.59 -2.70
CA MET A 211 -11.12 1.51 -2.42
C MET A 211 -11.01 1.30 -0.91
N PRO A 212 -10.79 0.04 -0.47
CA PRO A 212 -10.82 -0.29 0.95
C PRO A 212 -9.68 0.34 1.74
N TRP A 213 -8.48 0.40 1.17
CA TRP A 213 -7.29 0.96 1.81
C TRP A 213 -6.56 1.95 0.90
N ALA A 214 -5.91 2.94 1.54
CA ALA A 214 -4.97 3.84 0.88
C ALA A 214 -3.76 4.12 1.78
N MET A 215 -2.61 4.39 1.14
CA MET A 215 -1.37 4.80 1.77
C MET A 215 -1.07 6.25 1.40
N THR A 216 -0.71 7.09 2.40
CA THR A 216 -0.41 8.51 2.16
C THR A 216 0.96 8.72 1.51
N ALA A 217 1.13 9.84 0.80
CA ALA A 217 2.41 10.27 0.28
C ALA A 217 3.21 11.09 1.32
N HIS A 218 4.52 10.87 1.41
CA HIS A 218 5.42 11.79 2.13
C HIS A 218 5.86 12.94 1.22
N ILE A 219 4.89 13.77 0.81
CA ILE A 219 5.06 14.88 -0.13
C ILE A 219 4.58 16.18 0.51
N LEU A 220 5.35 17.26 0.35
CA LEU A 220 4.97 18.60 0.74
C LEU A 220 4.33 19.32 -0.47
N TYR A 221 3.05 19.68 -0.35
CA TYR A 221 2.29 20.41 -1.36
C TYR A 221 2.21 21.89 -0.95
N LYS A 222 3.12 22.73 -1.44
CA LYS A 222 3.27 24.12 -1.01
C LYS A 222 1.99 24.94 -1.09
N ALA A 223 1.16 24.70 -2.09
CA ALA A 223 -0.10 25.41 -2.29
C ALA A 223 -1.17 25.11 -1.21
N ILE A 224 -0.99 24.07 -0.40
CA ILE A 224 -1.97 23.60 0.61
C ILE A 224 -1.39 23.67 2.02
N ASP A 225 -0.18 23.14 2.20
CA ASP A 225 0.56 23.17 3.45
C ASP A 225 2.05 23.30 3.13
N ASP A 226 2.63 24.45 3.44
CA ASP A 226 4.05 24.75 3.14
C ASP A 226 5.03 24.26 4.22
N LYS A 227 4.51 23.56 5.25
CA LYS A 227 5.29 23.11 6.42
C LYS A 227 5.31 21.61 6.62
N LYS A 228 4.22 20.94 6.28
CA LYS A 228 4.05 19.52 6.61
C LYS A 228 3.75 18.68 5.35
N PRO A 229 4.42 17.53 5.19
CA PRO A 229 4.04 16.58 4.15
C PRO A 229 2.64 16.04 4.38
N ALA A 230 2.01 15.49 3.35
CA ALA A 230 0.60 15.07 3.38
C ALA A 230 0.30 14.13 4.56
N THR A 231 1.19 13.19 4.87
CA THR A 231 1.03 12.26 6.01
C THR A 231 0.89 12.96 7.36
N LEU A 232 1.56 14.11 7.56
CA LEU A 232 1.58 14.87 8.81
C LEU A 232 0.67 16.11 8.80
N SER A 233 0.05 16.43 7.65
CA SER A 233 -0.77 17.61 7.45
C SER A 233 -2.25 17.34 7.68
N HIS A 234 -2.82 17.94 8.72
CA HIS A 234 -4.27 17.90 8.94
C HIS A 234 -5.07 18.48 7.76
N ASN A 235 -4.53 19.52 7.09
CA ASN A 235 -5.18 20.14 5.93
C ASN A 235 -5.28 19.13 4.77
N LEU A 236 -4.17 18.45 4.44
CA LEU A 236 -4.15 17.46 3.36
C LEU A 236 -4.98 16.21 3.69
N ILE A 237 -4.92 15.72 4.93
CA ILE A 237 -5.79 14.61 5.33
C ILE A 237 -7.27 15.02 5.30
N SER A 238 -7.60 16.28 5.64
CA SER A 238 -8.96 16.81 5.49
C SER A 238 -9.42 16.82 4.03
N ILE A 239 -8.55 17.23 3.09
CA ILE A 239 -8.83 17.16 1.65
C ILE A 239 -9.04 15.70 1.21
N ILE A 240 -8.17 14.78 1.63
CA ILE A 240 -8.30 13.34 1.33
C ILE A 240 -9.66 12.81 1.80
N ARG A 241 -10.09 13.16 3.01
CA ARG A 241 -11.34 12.67 3.60
C ARG A 241 -12.59 13.32 3.04
N ASN A 242 -12.58 14.66 2.84
CA ASN A 242 -13.78 15.43 2.56
C ASN A 242 -13.96 15.77 1.07
N GLU A 243 -12.88 16.03 0.33
CA GLU A 243 -12.95 16.53 -1.05
C GLU A 243 -12.63 15.45 -2.09
N ILE A 244 -11.57 14.68 -1.85
CA ILE A 244 -11.33 13.41 -2.56
C ILE A 244 -12.40 12.38 -2.18
N GLY A 245 -12.86 12.44 -0.91
CA GLY A 245 -13.96 11.62 -0.41
C GLY A 245 -13.55 10.21 -0.01
N PHE A 246 -12.26 9.96 0.23
CA PHE A 246 -11.77 8.64 0.62
C PHE A 246 -12.27 8.25 2.02
N LYS A 247 -13.01 7.15 2.10
CA LYS A 247 -13.64 6.67 3.34
C LYS A 247 -13.04 5.39 3.90
N GLY A 248 -12.16 4.75 3.13
CA GLY A 248 -11.48 3.51 3.51
C GLY A 248 -10.44 3.70 4.63
N PHE A 249 -9.74 2.63 4.94
CA PHE A 249 -8.67 2.62 5.93
C PHE A 249 -7.42 3.32 5.37
N LEU A 250 -6.94 4.36 6.07
CA LEU A 250 -5.84 5.22 5.61
C LEU A 250 -4.61 4.97 6.48
N ILE A 251 -3.57 4.42 5.89
CA ILE A 251 -2.28 4.22 6.56
C ILE A 251 -1.26 5.27 6.11
N SER A 252 -0.28 5.56 6.96
CA SER A 252 0.90 6.32 6.52
C SER A 252 1.72 5.48 5.54
N ASP A 253 2.58 6.12 4.75
CA ASP A 253 3.77 5.47 4.23
C ASP A 253 4.77 5.21 5.37
N ASP A 254 5.89 4.55 5.09
CA ASP A 254 6.87 4.15 6.09
C ASP A 254 7.43 5.33 6.88
N LEU A 255 7.22 5.33 8.19
CA LEU A 255 7.73 6.38 9.09
C LEU A 255 9.26 6.43 9.14
N SER A 256 9.98 5.39 8.69
CA SER A 256 11.45 5.39 8.66
C SER A 256 12.06 6.17 7.50
N MET A 257 11.25 6.60 6.51
CA MET A 257 11.74 7.36 5.35
C MET A 257 12.31 8.72 5.73
N GLU A 258 13.40 9.12 5.08
CA GLU A 258 14.11 10.38 5.34
C GLU A 258 13.30 11.65 4.96
N ALA A 259 12.23 11.50 4.19
CA ALA A 259 11.27 12.58 3.93
C ALA A 259 10.64 13.14 5.21
N LEU A 260 10.56 12.37 6.28
CA LEU A 260 10.02 12.81 7.55
C LEU A 260 11.11 13.26 8.50
N GLN A 261 10.93 14.42 9.12
CA GLN A 261 11.84 14.95 10.13
C GLN A 261 11.36 14.64 11.55
N GLY A 262 12.27 14.73 12.53
CA GLY A 262 11.99 14.50 13.94
C GLY A 262 12.10 13.04 14.36
N SER A 263 11.82 12.77 15.65
CA SER A 263 11.85 11.42 16.23
C SER A 263 10.67 10.58 15.76
N PHE A 264 10.76 9.25 15.87
CA PHE A 264 9.65 8.35 15.60
C PHE A 264 8.42 8.66 16.46
N ALA A 265 8.62 9.09 17.70
CA ALA A 265 7.56 9.58 18.59
C ALA A 265 6.79 10.78 17.98
N SER A 266 7.49 11.77 17.40
CA SER A 266 6.81 12.92 16.78
C SER A 266 6.13 12.54 15.48
N ARG A 267 6.82 11.79 14.59
CA ARG A 267 6.26 11.29 13.33
C ARG A 267 4.97 10.49 13.57
N THR A 268 4.95 9.61 14.56
CA THR A 268 3.80 8.80 14.95
C THR A 268 2.63 9.66 15.42
N ARG A 269 2.86 10.52 16.43
CA ARG A 269 1.79 11.38 16.96
C ARG A 269 1.23 12.33 15.92
N GLU A 270 2.09 12.91 15.08
CA GLU A 270 1.65 13.84 14.03
C GLU A 270 0.83 13.14 12.95
N SER A 271 1.22 11.94 12.51
CA SER A 271 0.45 11.14 11.52
C SER A 271 -0.95 10.79 12.04
N ILE A 272 -1.06 10.29 13.27
CA ILE A 272 -2.35 9.95 13.89
C ILE A 272 -3.19 11.21 14.13
N ASN A 273 -2.59 12.30 14.63
CA ASN A 273 -3.29 13.57 14.84
C ASN A 273 -3.72 14.24 13.53
N ALA A 274 -2.98 14.06 12.44
CA ALA A 274 -3.39 14.52 11.12
C ALA A 274 -4.64 13.78 10.60
N GLY A 275 -4.84 12.52 11.02
CA GLY A 275 -6.03 11.72 10.70
C GLY A 275 -5.76 10.43 9.93
N CYS A 276 -4.51 9.93 9.91
CA CYS A 276 -4.23 8.55 9.52
C CYS A 276 -4.90 7.60 10.50
N ASP A 277 -5.45 6.49 10.00
CA ASP A 277 -6.07 5.45 10.84
C ASP A 277 -5.02 4.59 11.55
N ALA A 278 -3.87 4.40 10.92
CA ALA A 278 -2.70 3.72 11.48
C ALA A 278 -1.41 4.21 10.84
N VAL A 279 -0.29 3.94 11.51
CA VAL A 279 1.05 4.21 10.99
C VAL A 279 1.74 2.94 10.57
N LEU A 280 2.67 3.07 9.60
CA LEU A 280 3.48 1.99 9.05
C LEU A 280 4.95 2.21 9.41
N HIS A 281 5.63 1.15 9.87
CA HIS A 281 7.07 1.13 10.10
C HIS A 281 7.66 -0.16 9.56
N CYS A 282 8.64 -0.04 8.65
CA CYS A 282 9.01 -1.13 7.75
C CYS A 282 10.33 -1.83 8.08
N ASN A 283 11.28 -1.17 8.76
CA ASN A 283 12.64 -1.69 8.85
C ASN A 283 12.86 -2.80 9.89
N GLY A 284 11.95 -2.98 10.86
CA GLY A 284 12.04 -4.01 11.90
C GLY A 284 13.02 -3.67 13.05
N SER A 285 13.48 -2.42 13.16
CA SER A 285 14.32 -1.96 14.28
C SER A 285 13.51 -1.95 15.57
N MET A 286 13.92 -2.76 16.53
CA MET A 286 13.23 -2.89 17.82
C MET A 286 13.21 -1.58 18.60
N GLU A 287 14.30 -0.79 18.55
CA GLU A 287 14.38 0.50 19.22
C GLU A 287 13.34 1.48 18.68
N GLU A 288 13.20 1.54 17.37
CA GLU A 288 12.22 2.40 16.69
C GLU A 288 10.79 1.92 16.92
N MET A 289 10.56 0.60 16.87
CA MET A 289 9.24 0.00 17.15
C MET A 289 8.76 0.30 18.57
N VAL A 290 9.65 0.29 19.59
CA VAL A 290 9.32 0.67 20.96
C VAL A 290 8.92 2.14 21.03
N GLU A 291 9.71 3.04 20.41
CA GLU A 291 9.40 4.48 20.40
C GLU A 291 8.03 4.76 19.74
N ILE A 292 7.71 4.06 18.66
CA ILE A 292 6.42 4.16 17.97
C ILE A 292 5.30 3.63 18.87
N ALA A 293 5.46 2.43 19.44
CA ALA A 293 4.45 1.80 20.29
C ALA A 293 4.06 2.65 21.50
N ASP A 294 5.03 3.31 22.12
CA ASP A 294 4.81 4.22 23.26
C ASP A 294 4.01 5.49 22.88
N ASN A 295 3.87 5.79 21.58
CA ASN A 295 3.30 7.04 21.09
C ASN A 295 2.09 6.90 20.15
N VAL A 296 1.74 5.67 19.71
CA VAL A 296 0.70 5.48 18.69
C VAL A 296 -0.72 5.42 19.28
N GLY A 297 -0.90 4.83 20.44
CA GLY A 297 -2.20 4.62 21.07
C GLY A 297 -3.08 3.53 20.41
N GLU A 298 -4.23 3.28 21.03
CA GLU A 298 -5.20 2.30 20.55
C GLU A 298 -5.88 2.76 19.25
N LEU A 299 -6.21 1.80 18.38
CA LEU A 299 -6.99 2.04 17.17
C LEU A 299 -8.33 2.70 17.52
N SER A 300 -8.62 3.87 16.92
CA SER A 300 -9.87 4.61 17.17
C SER A 300 -11.12 3.81 16.77
N GLY A 301 -12.28 4.13 17.31
CA GLY A 301 -13.53 3.44 16.98
C GLY A 301 -13.88 3.50 15.49
N MET A 302 -13.63 4.63 14.83
CA MET A 302 -13.87 4.78 13.38
C MET A 302 -12.84 4.02 12.55
N ALA A 303 -11.56 4.08 12.93
CA ALA A 303 -10.49 3.33 12.26
C ALA A 303 -10.72 1.81 12.41
N ARG A 304 -11.11 1.36 13.60
CA ARG A 304 -11.50 -0.04 13.84
C ARG A 304 -12.62 -0.49 12.91
N LYS A 305 -13.68 0.32 12.80
CA LYS A 305 -14.79 0.00 11.89
C LYS A 305 -14.32 -0.12 10.44
N ARG A 306 -13.49 0.81 9.94
CA ARG A 306 -12.93 0.75 8.58
C ARG A 306 -12.09 -0.51 8.36
N LEU A 307 -11.29 -0.87 9.35
CA LEU A 307 -10.49 -2.10 9.30
C LEU A 307 -11.39 -3.34 9.25
N GLU A 308 -12.38 -3.45 10.15
CA GLU A 308 -13.32 -4.58 10.19
C GLU A 308 -14.14 -4.68 8.90
N ASP A 309 -14.70 -3.56 8.42
CA ASP A 309 -15.49 -3.52 7.17
C ASP A 309 -14.61 -3.98 5.98
N SER A 310 -13.34 -3.58 5.91
CA SER A 310 -12.44 -4.00 4.84
C SER A 310 -12.07 -5.48 4.92
N MET A 311 -11.77 -6.02 6.10
CA MET A 311 -11.47 -7.44 6.26
C MET A 311 -12.65 -8.34 5.88
N HIS A 312 -13.89 -7.87 6.06
CA HIS A 312 -15.08 -8.60 5.62
C HIS A 312 -15.19 -8.71 4.09
N LEU A 313 -14.59 -7.80 3.31
CA LEU A 313 -14.63 -7.86 1.84
C LEU A 313 -13.93 -9.10 1.29
N ILE A 314 -12.91 -9.60 1.98
CA ILE A 314 -12.08 -10.72 1.54
C ILE A 314 -12.42 -12.06 2.24
N ALA A 315 -13.25 -12.03 3.28
CA ALA A 315 -13.58 -13.23 4.09
C ALA A 315 -14.38 -14.31 3.33
N SER A 316 -14.96 -13.99 2.17
CA SER A 316 -15.87 -14.88 1.42
C SER A 316 -15.43 -15.15 -0.02
N CYS A 317 -14.17 -14.86 -0.39
CA CYS A 317 -13.71 -15.07 -1.77
C CYS A 317 -13.56 -16.55 -2.11
N SER A 318 -14.04 -16.94 -3.30
CA SER A 318 -13.83 -18.28 -3.85
C SER A 318 -12.51 -18.33 -4.63
N ASN A 319 -11.75 -19.41 -4.42
CA ASN A 319 -10.39 -19.54 -4.96
C ASN A 319 -10.33 -20.53 -6.14
N ASP A 320 -11.14 -20.31 -7.16
CA ASP A 320 -10.99 -21.04 -8.42
C ASP A 320 -10.15 -20.20 -9.40
N TYR A 321 -8.94 -20.68 -9.70
CA TYR A 321 -7.92 -19.95 -10.49
C TYR A 321 -7.46 -20.77 -11.71
N SER A 322 -8.20 -21.80 -12.10
CA SER A 322 -7.71 -22.86 -13.01
C SER A 322 -7.24 -22.41 -14.38
N ASP A 323 -7.72 -21.25 -14.89
CA ASP A 323 -7.49 -20.84 -16.28
C ASP A 323 -6.91 -19.41 -16.42
N GLU A 324 -6.58 -18.73 -15.31
CA GLU A 324 -6.23 -17.31 -15.33
C GLU A 324 -4.83 -17.03 -15.94
N GLU A 325 -3.86 -17.92 -15.70
CA GLU A 325 -2.53 -17.79 -16.30
C GLU A 325 -2.57 -17.97 -17.82
N GLU A 326 -3.31 -18.96 -18.30
CA GLU A 326 -3.50 -19.19 -19.74
C GLU A 326 -4.22 -18.01 -20.39
N GLN A 327 -5.32 -17.53 -19.79
CA GLN A 327 -6.04 -16.35 -20.26
C GLN A 327 -5.16 -15.08 -20.27
N TYR A 328 -4.28 -14.92 -19.27
CA TYR A 328 -3.34 -13.80 -19.23
C TYR A 328 -2.31 -13.88 -20.35
N GLU A 329 -1.71 -15.06 -20.59
CA GLU A 329 -0.71 -15.27 -21.64
C GLU A 329 -1.32 -15.03 -23.04
N GLU A 330 -2.54 -15.47 -23.28
CA GLU A 330 -3.26 -15.24 -24.55
C GLU A 330 -3.41 -13.75 -24.89
N LEU A 331 -3.49 -12.87 -23.87
CA LEU A 331 -3.58 -11.42 -24.12
C LEU A 331 -2.28 -10.82 -24.70
N PHE A 332 -1.14 -11.51 -24.65
CA PHE A 332 0.14 -11.02 -25.18
C PHE A 332 0.62 -11.78 -26.41
N VAL A 333 -0.13 -12.80 -26.85
CA VAL A 333 0.09 -13.46 -28.13
C VAL A 333 -0.45 -12.55 -29.24
N CYS A 334 0.42 -12.21 -30.22
CA CYS A 334 0.08 -11.39 -31.40
C CYS A 334 -0.51 -12.24 -32.50
#